data_a2d2e480d31abc523b83b529fb73da1d
#
_entry.id   a2d2e480d31abc523b83b529fb73da1d
#
_cell.length_a   1.000
_cell.length_b   1.000
_cell.length_c   1.000
_cell.angle_alpha   90.00
_cell.angle_beta   90.00
_cell.angle_gamma   90.00
#
_symmetry.space_group_name_H-M   'P 1'
#
loop_
_entity.id
_entity.type
_entity.pdbx_description
1 polymer ?
#
loop_
_entity_poly.entity_id
_entity_poly.type
_entity_poly.pdbx_seq_one_letter_code
_entity_poly.pdbx_strand_id
1 'polypeptide(L)'
;MSGSGDEKFLDSVLKGNVHKDIVRVMLQKSGYTIYNYGYESHFADVKSKLTKNTRNSKTVRRIRSSPDLLVYDDQKDDLMLVEVKMRKDSSPKIRPRLIRRLKEFWNDSILVLVVPHGNVFYAQKIAELETKPVYYRLTDFEKFQDVFTHVRTEDISHYKDIALQNMKKQNESSTEENDE
;
A
#
# COMPACT_ATOMS: atom_id res chain seq x y z
N MET A 1 21.91 -17.87 13.78
CA MET A 1 21.07 -17.38 14.90
C MET A 1 20.44 -16.04 14.50
N SER A 2 19.33 -16.05 13.75
CA SER A 2 18.67 -14.82 13.23
C SER A 2 17.17 -14.74 13.56
N GLY A 3 16.67 -15.54 14.52
CA GLY A 3 15.24 -15.63 14.81
C GLY A 3 14.62 -14.50 15.64
N SER A 4 15.38 -13.71 16.39
CA SER A 4 14.84 -12.76 17.36
C SER A 4 14.39 -11.41 16.77
N GLY A 5 14.89 -11.04 15.61
CA GLY A 5 14.52 -9.80 14.92
C GLY A 5 13.20 -9.91 14.16
N ASP A 6 12.96 -11.06 13.57
CA ASP A 6 11.76 -11.31 12.76
C ASP A 6 10.51 -11.51 13.63
N GLU A 7 10.63 -12.13 14.82
CA GLU A 7 9.51 -12.26 15.76
C GLU A 7 9.04 -10.93 16.36
N LYS A 8 9.96 -10.05 16.76
CA LYS A 8 9.61 -8.70 17.25
C LYS A 8 9.01 -7.83 16.14
N PHE A 9 9.44 -8.03 14.89
CA PHE A 9 8.85 -7.39 13.73
C PHE A 9 7.42 -7.88 13.50
N LEU A 10 7.18 -9.18 13.54
CA LEU A 10 5.85 -9.77 13.40
C LEU A 10 4.87 -9.26 14.47
N ASP A 11 5.30 -9.10 15.72
CA ASP A 11 4.48 -8.54 16.80
C ASP A 11 4.14 -7.06 16.61
N SER A 12 5.04 -6.26 16.05
CA SER A 12 4.77 -4.85 15.72
C SER A 12 3.82 -4.71 14.53
N VAL A 13 3.90 -5.64 13.60
CA VAL A 13 3.06 -5.74 12.38
C VAL A 13 1.62 -6.10 12.73
N LEU A 14 1.36 -6.80 13.84
CA LEU A 14 0.02 -7.18 14.30
C LEU A 14 -0.82 -6.01 14.84
N LYS A 15 -0.21 -4.86 15.11
CA LYS A 15 -0.88 -3.69 15.75
C LYS A 15 -1.12 -2.49 14.81
N GLY A 16 -0.77 -2.57 13.52
CA GLY A 16 -0.82 -1.44 12.57
C GLY A 16 -1.28 -1.81 11.16
N ASN A 17 -0.92 -1.00 10.20
CA ASN A 17 -1.22 -1.14 8.78
C ASN A 17 -0.34 -2.24 8.13
N VAL A 18 -0.52 -3.47 8.57
CA VAL A 18 0.30 -4.65 8.27
C VAL A 18 0.76 -4.74 6.81
N HIS A 19 -0.15 -4.46 5.86
CA HIS A 19 0.14 -4.63 4.44
C HIS A 19 1.10 -3.56 3.89
N LYS A 20 1.01 -2.34 4.43
CA LYS A 20 1.96 -1.27 4.15
C LYS A 20 3.35 -1.63 4.67
N ASP A 21 3.43 -2.18 5.88
CA ASP A 21 4.69 -2.59 6.49
C ASP A 21 5.31 -3.79 5.76
N ILE A 22 4.51 -4.76 5.29
CA ILE A 22 4.99 -5.87 4.46
C ILE A 22 5.64 -5.33 3.17
N VAL A 23 4.94 -4.44 2.44
CA VAL A 23 5.48 -3.83 1.22
C VAL A 23 6.75 -3.03 1.53
N ARG A 24 6.74 -2.23 2.60
CA ARG A 24 7.90 -1.44 3.03
C ARG A 24 9.13 -2.32 3.28
N VAL A 25 8.97 -3.39 4.08
CA VAL A 25 10.10 -4.27 4.43
C VAL A 25 10.58 -5.07 3.22
N MET A 26 9.67 -5.54 2.36
CA MET A 26 10.04 -6.22 1.13
C MET A 26 10.90 -5.32 0.23
N LEU A 27 10.50 -4.06 0.02
CA LEU A 27 11.27 -3.10 -0.76
C LEU A 27 12.63 -2.78 -0.10
N GLN A 28 12.67 -2.58 1.24
CA GLN A 28 13.93 -2.34 1.96
C GLN A 28 14.91 -3.51 1.82
N LYS A 29 14.44 -4.75 1.95
CA LYS A 29 15.27 -5.95 1.74
C LYS A 29 15.76 -6.11 0.31
N SER A 30 15.03 -5.54 -0.65
CA SER A 30 15.40 -5.52 -2.06
C SER A 30 16.33 -4.36 -2.44
N GLY A 31 16.80 -3.57 -1.46
CA GLY A 31 17.81 -2.53 -1.67
C GLY A 31 17.27 -1.13 -1.90
N TYR A 32 15.94 -0.91 -1.76
CA TYR A 32 15.38 0.44 -1.80
C TYR A 32 15.51 1.14 -0.45
N THR A 33 15.76 2.45 -0.46
CA THR A 33 15.66 3.30 0.73
C THR A 33 14.24 3.81 0.89
N ILE A 34 13.60 3.57 2.05
CA ILE A 34 12.17 3.82 2.26
C ILE A 34 11.94 4.78 3.42
N TYR A 35 11.07 5.78 3.19
CA TYR A 35 10.57 6.69 4.20
C TYR A 35 9.04 6.63 4.29
N ASN A 36 8.49 6.74 5.50
CA ASN A 36 7.04 6.94 5.67
C ASN A 36 6.69 8.36 5.22
N TYR A 37 5.74 8.48 4.29
CA TYR A 37 5.34 9.77 3.73
C TYR A 37 3.88 10.14 4.02
N GLY A 38 3.02 9.16 4.29
CA GLY A 38 1.59 9.31 4.46
C GLY A 38 1.16 10.42 5.45
N TYR A 39 -0.03 10.97 5.22
CA TYR A 39 -0.65 12.01 6.04
C TYR A 39 -0.56 11.76 7.56
N GLU A 40 -0.74 10.52 7.97
CA GLU A 40 -0.75 10.15 9.40
C GLU A 40 0.62 10.30 10.05
N SER A 41 1.71 10.22 9.28
CA SER A 41 3.08 10.37 9.77
C SER A 41 3.45 11.81 10.12
N HIS A 42 2.80 12.79 9.47
CA HIS A 42 3.23 14.20 9.56
C HIS A 42 2.13 15.16 10.04
N PHE A 43 0.86 14.77 10.00
CA PHE A 43 -0.26 15.69 10.20
C PHE A 43 -1.35 15.16 11.16
N ALA A 44 -1.03 14.18 12.00
CA ALA A 44 -2.00 13.60 12.94
C ALA A 44 -2.67 14.67 13.82
N ASP A 45 -1.90 15.64 14.31
CA ASP A 45 -2.38 16.73 15.18
C ASP A 45 -3.28 17.72 14.45
N VAL A 46 -3.11 17.90 13.13
CA VAL A 46 -3.91 18.84 12.34
C VAL A 46 -5.32 18.32 12.13
N LYS A 47 -5.52 16.99 12.08
CA LYS A 47 -6.82 16.36 11.84
C LYS A 47 -7.87 16.78 12.88
N SER A 48 -7.50 16.87 14.13
CA SER A 48 -8.39 17.26 15.24
C SER A 48 -8.82 18.73 15.16
N LYS A 49 -7.99 19.60 14.58
CA LYS A 49 -8.18 21.06 14.50
C LYS A 49 -8.96 21.50 13.25
N LEU A 50 -9.17 20.60 12.26
CA LEU A 50 -9.83 20.97 11.03
C LEU A 50 -11.35 21.11 11.20
N THR A 51 -11.90 22.29 10.87
CA THR A 51 -13.34 22.52 10.76
C THR A 51 -13.92 21.76 9.54
N LYS A 52 -15.28 21.63 9.49
CA LYS A 52 -15.97 20.98 8.36
C LYS A 52 -15.63 21.64 7.03
N ASN A 53 -15.56 22.96 6.96
CA ASN A 53 -15.22 23.70 5.75
C ASN A 53 -13.78 23.49 5.32
N THR A 54 -12.84 23.56 6.25
CA THR A 54 -11.41 23.36 5.98
C THR A 54 -11.13 21.91 5.51
N ARG A 55 -11.83 20.91 6.07
CA ARG A 55 -11.69 19.49 5.66
C ARG A 55 -11.98 19.23 4.19
N ASN A 56 -12.81 20.07 3.55
CA ASN A 56 -13.19 19.94 2.14
C ASN A 56 -12.32 20.77 1.20
N SER A 57 -11.39 21.59 1.71
CA SER A 57 -10.49 22.37 0.88
C SER A 57 -9.59 21.47 0.00
N LYS A 58 -9.17 21.99 -1.17
CA LYS A 58 -8.28 21.28 -2.09
C LYS A 58 -6.96 20.91 -1.41
N THR A 59 -6.42 21.81 -0.60
CA THR A 59 -5.18 21.59 0.16
C THR A 59 -5.31 20.41 1.12
N VAL A 60 -6.37 20.37 1.93
CA VAL A 60 -6.59 19.26 2.88
C VAL A 60 -6.87 17.96 2.14
N ARG A 61 -7.62 17.99 1.04
CA ARG A 61 -7.84 16.81 0.19
C ARG A 61 -6.52 16.27 -0.36
N ARG A 62 -5.61 17.13 -0.83
CA ARG A 62 -4.28 16.77 -1.30
C ARG A 62 -3.47 16.11 -0.18
N ILE A 63 -3.34 16.77 0.98
CA ILE A 63 -2.59 16.26 2.13
C ILE A 63 -3.13 14.89 2.57
N ARG A 64 -4.47 14.76 2.73
CA ARG A 64 -5.11 13.49 3.15
C ARG A 64 -5.04 12.37 2.13
N SER A 65 -4.66 12.66 0.91
CA SER A 65 -4.44 11.67 -0.15
C SER A 65 -2.97 11.43 -0.43
N SER A 66 -2.06 11.94 0.42
CA SER A 66 -0.63 11.68 0.28
C SER A 66 -0.37 10.18 0.22
N PRO A 67 0.47 9.72 -0.70
CA PRO A 67 0.92 8.34 -0.77
C PRO A 67 1.53 7.88 0.55
N ASP A 68 1.52 6.58 0.79
CA ASP A 68 1.96 6.00 2.06
C ASP A 68 3.48 6.06 2.27
N LEU A 69 4.25 5.85 1.20
CA LEU A 69 5.70 5.70 1.25
C LEU A 69 6.38 6.62 0.23
N LEU A 70 7.58 7.07 0.58
CA LEU A 70 8.57 7.63 -0.31
C LEU A 70 9.68 6.58 -0.48
N VAL A 71 9.94 6.16 -1.71
CA VAL A 71 10.85 5.08 -2.08
C VAL A 71 11.94 5.65 -2.97
N TYR A 72 13.20 5.50 -2.57
CA TYR A 72 14.35 5.90 -3.36
C TYR A 72 15.10 4.67 -3.89
N ASP A 73 15.32 4.65 -5.20
CA ASP A 73 16.10 3.64 -5.90
C ASP A 73 17.51 4.18 -6.14
N ASP A 74 18.46 3.77 -5.28
CA ASP A 74 19.86 4.23 -5.35
C ASP A 74 20.54 3.85 -6.67
N GLN A 75 20.12 2.77 -7.34
CA GLN A 75 20.74 2.31 -8.57
C GLN A 75 20.29 3.12 -9.79
N LYS A 76 19.08 3.64 -9.75
CA LYS A 76 18.52 4.44 -10.85
C LYS A 76 18.51 5.95 -10.56
N ASP A 77 18.90 6.34 -9.34
CA ASP A 77 18.77 7.71 -8.83
C ASP A 77 17.32 8.23 -9.03
N ASP A 78 16.33 7.40 -8.65
CA ASP A 78 14.90 7.67 -8.86
C ASP A 78 14.14 7.70 -7.55
N LEU A 79 13.25 8.68 -7.41
CA LEU A 79 12.44 8.91 -6.22
C LEU A 79 10.97 8.70 -6.54
N MET A 80 10.37 7.68 -5.94
CA MET A 80 9.00 7.24 -6.20
C MET A 80 8.08 7.48 -5.01
N LEU A 81 6.86 7.93 -5.28
CA LEU A 81 5.76 7.96 -4.30
C LEU A 81 4.91 6.71 -4.44
N VAL A 82 4.67 5.99 -3.35
CA VAL A 82 3.96 4.70 -3.35
C VAL A 82 2.76 4.73 -2.43
N GLU A 83 1.59 4.47 -2.99
CA GLU A 83 0.32 4.26 -2.26
C GLU A 83 0.07 2.75 -2.14
N VAL A 84 -0.17 2.24 -0.94
CA VAL A 84 -0.45 0.82 -0.69
C VAL A 84 -1.92 0.63 -0.34
N LYS A 85 -2.60 -0.28 -1.02
CA LYS A 85 -3.99 -0.63 -0.75
C LYS A 85 -4.18 -2.13 -0.66
N MET A 86 -4.71 -2.58 0.46
CA MET A 86 -5.19 -3.96 0.60
C MET A 86 -6.61 -4.09 0.07
N ARG A 87 -6.93 -5.25 -0.49
CA ARG A 87 -8.27 -5.69 -0.85
C ARG A 87 -8.54 -7.05 -0.22
N LYS A 88 -9.69 -7.16 0.46
CA LYS A 88 -10.11 -8.42 1.11
C LYS A 88 -10.81 -9.36 0.14
N ASP A 89 -11.35 -8.82 -0.95
CA ASP A 89 -12.16 -9.58 -1.90
C ASP A 89 -11.28 -10.40 -2.86
N SER A 90 -11.76 -11.60 -3.21
CA SER A 90 -11.11 -12.48 -4.19
C SER A 90 -11.21 -11.95 -5.64
N SER A 91 -12.11 -11.03 -5.93
CA SER A 91 -12.23 -10.33 -7.22
C SER A 91 -12.27 -8.81 -6.98
N PRO A 92 -11.14 -8.19 -6.60
CA PRO A 92 -11.15 -6.81 -6.16
C PRO A 92 -11.46 -5.87 -7.33
N LYS A 93 -12.48 -5.06 -7.12
CA LYS A 93 -12.84 -3.96 -8.00
C LYS A 93 -12.31 -2.66 -7.40
N ILE A 94 -11.35 -2.04 -8.07
CA ILE A 94 -10.78 -0.77 -7.65
C ILE A 94 -11.65 0.37 -8.17
N ARG A 95 -12.20 1.16 -7.25
CA ARG A 95 -13.12 2.26 -7.61
C ARG A 95 -12.38 3.38 -8.36
N PRO A 96 -12.93 3.91 -9.45
CA PRO A 96 -12.33 5.01 -10.21
C PRO A 96 -12.03 6.25 -9.37
N ARG A 97 -12.79 6.48 -8.29
CA ARG A 97 -12.58 7.61 -7.39
C ARG A 97 -11.17 7.61 -6.76
N LEU A 98 -10.61 6.44 -6.42
CA LEU A 98 -9.24 6.34 -5.91
C LEU A 98 -8.24 6.78 -6.98
N ILE A 99 -8.34 6.20 -8.18
CA ILE A 99 -7.42 6.49 -9.28
C ILE A 99 -7.53 7.96 -9.71
N ARG A 100 -8.75 8.49 -9.86
CA ARG A 100 -8.96 9.93 -10.19
C ARG A 100 -8.32 10.85 -9.17
N ARG A 101 -8.43 10.53 -7.86
CA ARG A 101 -7.81 11.31 -6.80
C ARG A 101 -6.29 11.25 -6.85
N LEU A 102 -5.71 10.08 -7.11
CA LEU A 102 -4.27 9.94 -7.29
C LEU A 102 -3.81 10.69 -8.54
N LYS A 103 -4.51 10.58 -9.65
CA LYS A 103 -4.22 11.38 -10.86
C LYS A 103 -4.31 12.89 -10.65
N GLU A 104 -5.27 13.35 -9.85
CA GLU A 104 -5.46 14.79 -9.56
C GLU A 104 -4.30 15.38 -8.76
N PHE A 105 -3.75 14.63 -7.78
CA PHE A 105 -2.80 15.18 -6.81
C PHE A 105 -1.42 14.53 -6.84
N TRP A 106 -1.33 13.29 -7.31
CA TRP A 106 -0.17 12.41 -7.19
C TRP A 106 -0.02 11.53 -8.45
N ASN A 107 -0.07 12.17 -9.63
CA ASN A 107 -0.05 11.45 -10.91
C ASN A 107 1.22 10.62 -11.11
N ASP A 108 2.35 11.05 -10.54
CA ASP A 108 3.64 10.37 -10.62
C ASP A 108 3.80 9.23 -9.60
N SER A 109 2.74 8.97 -8.81
CA SER A 109 2.78 7.90 -7.82
C SER A 109 2.53 6.52 -8.43
N ILE A 110 2.99 5.51 -7.69
CA ILE A 110 2.74 4.09 -7.95
C ILE A 110 1.65 3.62 -6.98
N LEU A 111 0.63 2.93 -7.48
CA LEU A 111 -0.35 2.24 -6.65
C LEU A 111 0.06 0.77 -6.52
N VAL A 112 0.27 0.33 -5.29
CA VAL A 112 0.49 -1.07 -4.93
C VAL A 112 -0.81 -1.64 -4.37
N LEU A 113 -1.23 -2.78 -4.92
CA LEU A 113 -2.37 -3.56 -4.45
C LEU A 113 -1.89 -4.85 -3.80
N VAL A 114 -2.38 -5.11 -2.58
CA VAL A 114 -2.17 -6.38 -1.88
C VAL A 114 -3.52 -7.10 -1.82
N VAL A 115 -3.60 -8.31 -2.39
CA VAL A 115 -4.85 -9.07 -2.55
C VAL A 115 -4.67 -10.52 -2.08
N PRO A 116 -5.75 -11.21 -1.61
CA PRO A 116 -5.61 -12.53 -0.97
C PRO A 116 -5.43 -13.70 -1.94
N HIS A 117 -5.13 -13.46 -3.21
CA HIS A 117 -5.02 -14.50 -4.24
C HIS A 117 -4.15 -14.09 -5.42
N GLY A 118 -3.87 -15.04 -6.30
CA GLY A 118 -3.03 -14.83 -7.49
C GLY A 118 -1.60 -14.47 -7.12
N ASN A 119 -1.08 -13.41 -7.70
CA ASN A 119 0.28 -12.93 -7.42
C ASN A 119 0.40 -12.23 -6.06
N VAL A 120 -0.72 -11.97 -5.38
CA VAL A 120 -0.85 -11.22 -4.12
C VAL A 120 -0.43 -9.75 -4.23
N PHE A 121 0.70 -9.45 -4.85
CA PHE A 121 1.21 -8.09 -5.04
C PHE A 121 1.13 -7.69 -6.51
N TYR A 122 0.48 -6.54 -6.73
CA TYR A 122 0.36 -5.89 -8.04
C TYR A 122 0.78 -4.43 -7.88
N ALA A 123 1.35 -3.85 -8.92
CA ALA A 123 1.74 -2.45 -8.92
C ALA A 123 1.41 -1.80 -10.27
N GLN A 124 1.18 -0.48 -10.27
CA GLN A 124 1.02 0.28 -11.50
C GLN A 124 1.34 1.75 -11.27
N LYS A 125 2.04 2.36 -12.19
CA LYS A 125 2.20 3.82 -12.25
C LYS A 125 0.86 4.46 -12.57
N ILE A 126 0.44 5.42 -11.76
CA ILE A 126 -0.87 6.07 -11.89
C ILE A 126 -1.00 6.81 -13.23
N ALA A 127 0.09 7.41 -13.71
CA ALA A 127 0.12 8.10 -14.99
C ALA A 127 -0.27 7.21 -16.18
N GLU A 128 0.12 5.93 -16.13
CA GLU A 128 -0.08 4.95 -17.20
C GLU A 128 -1.47 4.29 -17.19
N LEU A 129 -2.21 4.38 -16.08
CA LEU A 129 -3.58 3.86 -16.02
C LEU A 129 -4.51 4.70 -16.90
N GLU A 130 -5.21 4.07 -17.83
CA GLU A 130 -6.31 4.72 -18.56
C GLU A 130 -7.45 5.09 -17.61
N THR A 131 -8.19 6.15 -17.93
CA THR A 131 -9.35 6.53 -17.13
C THR A 131 -10.54 5.65 -17.45
N LYS A 132 -11.03 4.88 -16.45
CA LYS A 132 -12.19 4.01 -16.60
C LYS A 132 -13.42 4.58 -15.88
N PRO A 133 -14.62 4.42 -16.47
CA PRO A 133 -15.85 4.97 -15.89
C PRO A 133 -16.38 4.15 -14.71
N VAL A 134 -16.17 2.82 -14.72
CA VAL A 134 -16.84 1.91 -13.77
C VAL A 134 -15.89 1.40 -12.69
N TYR A 135 -14.88 0.62 -13.03
CA TYR A 135 -13.87 0.10 -12.11
C TYR A 135 -12.66 -0.45 -12.87
N TYR A 136 -11.55 -0.61 -12.14
CA TYR A 136 -10.34 -1.28 -12.62
C TYR A 136 -10.33 -2.72 -12.07
N ARG A 137 -9.75 -3.63 -12.84
CA ARG A 137 -9.52 -5.03 -12.49
C ARG A 137 -8.03 -5.27 -12.22
N LEU A 138 -7.68 -6.40 -11.62
CA LEU A 138 -6.25 -6.76 -11.43
C LEU A 138 -5.48 -6.87 -12.74
N THR A 139 -6.15 -7.24 -13.84
CA THR A 139 -5.56 -7.29 -15.19
C THR A 139 -5.14 -5.91 -15.73
N ASP A 140 -5.54 -4.83 -15.07
CA ASP A 140 -5.11 -3.48 -15.41
C ASP A 140 -3.81 -3.10 -14.68
N PHE A 141 -3.26 -4.00 -13.88
CA PHE A 141 -2.06 -3.79 -13.07
C PHE A 141 -0.99 -4.81 -13.45
N GLU A 142 0.25 -4.37 -13.41
CA GLU A 142 1.42 -5.20 -13.64
C GLU A 142 1.74 -6.07 -12.42
N LYS A 143 2.61 -7.05 -12.59
CA LYS A 143 3.20 -7.76 -11.46
C LYS A 143 4.11 -6.78 -10.70
N PHE A 144 4.19 -6.94 -9.40
CA PHE A 144 4.98 -6.06 -8.54
C PHE A 144 6.45 -5.91 -9.01
N GLN A 145 7.06 -7.00 -9.46
CA GLN A 145 8.46 -7.04 -9.93
C GLN A 145 8.68 -6.29 -11.26
N ASP A 146 7.65 -6.13 -12.07
CA ASP A 146 7.77 -5.42 -13.34
C ASP A 146 7.95 -3.89 -13.09
N VAL A 147 7.41 -3.40 -11.96
CA VAL A 147 7.56 -2.01 -11.50
C VAL A 147 8.78 -1.85 -10.59
N PHE A 148 8.96 -2.77 -9.62
CA PHE A 148 10.06 -2.77 -8.65
C PHE A 148 11.10 -3.82 -9.01
N THR A 149 11.96 -3.51 -9.96
CA THR A 149 12.83 -4.48 -10.67
C THR A 149 13.93 -5.12 -9.83
N HIS A 150 14.26 -4.57 -8.63
CA HIS A 150 15.23 -5.19 -7.71
C HIS A 150 14.59 -6.24 -6.78
N VAL A 151 13.26 -6.36 -6.77
CA VAL A 151 12.57 -7.34 -5.94
C VAL A 151 12.68 -8.72 -6.56
N ARG A 152 13.29 -9.66 -5.85
CA ARG A 152 13.50 -11.03 -6.32
C ARG A 152 12.24 -11.88 -6.13
N THR A 153 12.12 -12.93 -6.93
CA THR A 153 10.99 -13.87 -6.87
C THR A 153 10.89 -14.56 -5.50
N GLU A 154 12.05 -14.85 -4.87
CA GLU A 154 12.10 -15.45 -3.53
C GLU A 154 11.51 -14.51 -2.47
N ASP A 155 11.82 -13.21 -2.55
CA ASP A 155 11.29 -12.21 -1.63
C ASP A 155 9.77 -12.09 -1.79
N ILE A 156 9.26 -12.04 -3.03
CA ILE A 156 7.81 -12.05 -3.30
C ILE A 156 7.14 -13.28 -2.68
N SER A 157 7.72 -14.48 -2.87
CA SER A 157 7.15 -15.73 -2.33
C SER A 157 7.08 -15.68 -0.80
N HIS A 158 8.17 -15.27 -0.13
CA HIS A 158 8.23 -15.15 1.32
C HIS A 158 7.17 -14.16 1.87
N TYR A 159 7.10 -12.95 1.32
CA TYR A 159 6.15 -11.93 1.78
C TYR A 159 4.71 -12.22 1.38
N LYS A 160 4.48 -12.99 0.32
CA LYS A 160 3.17 -13.51 -0.05
C LYS A 160 2.59 -14.37 1.07
N ASP A 161 3.37 -15.31 1.60
CA ASP A 161 2.91 -16.20 2.68
C ASP A 161 2.56 -15.41 3.95
N ILE A 162 3.39 -14.43 4.31
CA ILE A 162 3.13 -13.53 5.43
C ILE A 162 1.84 -12.74 5.21
N ALA A 163 1.64 -12.17 4.04
CA ALA A 163 0.45 -11.38 3.71
C ALA A 163 -0.83 -12.24 3.79
N LEU A 164 -0.81 -13.44 3.23
CA LEU A 164 -1.95 -14.37 3.25
C LEU A 164 -2.30 -14.84 4.66
N GLN A 165 -1.31 -15.14 5.50
CA GLN A 165 -1.53 -15.51 6.90
C GLN A 165 -2.20 -14.37 7.68
N ASN A 166 -1.74 -13.13 7.49
CA ASN A 166 -2.33 -11.96 8.15
C ASN A 166 -3.77 -11.70 7.69
N MET A 167 -4.07 -11.86 6.39
CA MET A 167 -5.43 -11.72 5.87
C MET A 167 -6.39 -12.74 6.45
N LYS A 168 -5.96 -14.00 6.65
CA LYS A 168 -6.75 -15.05 7.30
C LYS A 168 -7.09 -14.68 8.75
N LYS A 169 -6.11 -14.29 9.55
CA LYS A 169 -6.31 -13.88 10.95
C LYS A 169 -7.28 -12.70 11.08
N GLN A 170 -7.22 -11.71 10.19
CA GLN A 170 -8.15 -10.58 10.19
C GLN A 170 -9.59 -10.98 9.84
N ASN A 171 -9.78 -12.01 9.03
CA ASN A 171 -11.12 -12.49 8.69
C ASN A 171 -11.72 -13.30 9.85
N GLU A 172 -10.94 -14.12 10.55
CA GLU A 172 -11.36 -14.88 11.72
C GLU A 172 -11.80 -13.98 12.89
N SER A 173 -10.99 -12.96 13.23
CA SER A 173 -11.35 -12.00 14.28
C SER A 173 -12.58 -11.15 13.97
N SER A 174 -12.87 -10.90 12.69
CA SER A 174 -14.06 -10.14 12.27
C SER A 174 -15.35 -10.98 12.33
N THR A 175 -15.27 -12.29 12.43
CA THR A 175 -16.43 -13.20 12.51
C THR A 175 -16.86 -13.38 13.98
N GLU A 176 -15.92 -13.42 14.91
CA GLU A 176 -16.19 -13.56 16.34
C GLU A 176 -16.88 -12.33 16.95
N GLU A 177 -16.61 -11.10 16.45
CA GLU A 177 -17.26 -9.87 16.94
C GLU A 177 -18.72 -9.71 16.48
N ASN A 178 -19.21 -10.52 15.53
CA ASN A 178 -20.59 -10.43 15.03
C ASN A 178 -21.53 -11.48 15.64
N ASP A 179 -21.02 -12.38 16.47
CA ASP A 179 -21.80 -13.44 17.12
C ASP A 179 -22.08 -13.17 18.61
N GLU A 180 -21.72 -11.99 19.14
CA GLU A 180 -22.12 -11.46 20.45
C GLU A 180 -23.15 -10.32 20.30
#